data_61d0ed5a959bac39b8d779113d72ade2
#
_entry.id   61d0ed5a959bac39b8d779113d72ade2
#
_cell.length_a   1.000
_cell.length_b   1.000
_cell.length_c   1.000
_cell.angle_alpha   90.00
_cell.angle_beta   90.00
_cell.angle_gamma   90.00
#
_symmetry.space_group_name_H-M   'P 1'
#
loop_
_entity.id
_entity.type
_entity.pdbx_description
1 polymer ?
#
loop_
_entity_poly.entity_id
_entity_poly.type
_entity_poly.pdbx_seq_one_letter_code
_entity_poly.pdbx_strand_id
1 'polypeptide(L)'
;MFYKFDYYLLMSSKKSVHRRKIIKQLYFAPTQSCASLSLAIKKSLPLTTRILNELLEAGFVTEIGPAPSTGGRRPIMYSLKQDVFYIVCVAMDQFVTRIAIMDMSNSFVTEVEEIELPLPGNTEALSVLSQSIETVIKNSGISKEKFGGIGIGMPGFVDVKKGINYSFLPTNTSSITEYIGHKTGLPTFIDNDSSLIALAELRFGAARRRKNAMVINIGWGIGLGMILNGELYRGHNGFAGELSHIPIFYNGKLCSCGKTGCLETETSLLVIIQKAREGLASGRLSKLIPSHLEHYEQASESMVSAVLEGDRFAIELFSDAGYSIGRGVAILIHILNPEVIILSGRGSTAGKIWQPPIQQALNEHSIPRLAANTSIETSTLGHRAELIGAATLVMEHYDKESWTLNPGKEGMVSVH
;
A
#
# COMPACT_ATOMS: atom_id res chain seq x y z
N MET A 1 34.84 -1.99 24.13
CA MET A 1 33.82 -2.80 24.82
C MET A 1 32.49 -2.10 24.60
N PHE A 2 31.84 -2.35 23.44
CA PHE A 2 30.58 -1.69 23.09
C PHE A 2 29.46 -2.44 23.80
N TYR A 3 28.75 -1.78 24.69
CA TYR A 3 27.52 -2.29 25.27
C TYR A 3 26.56 -2.63 24.11
N LYS A 4 26.29 -3.92 23.90
CA LYS A 4 25.10 -4.37 23.18
C LYS A 4 23.89 -3.88 23.98
N PHE A 5 23.46 -2.66 23.70
CA PHE A 5 22.16 -2.19 24.16
C PHE A 5 21.14 -3.14 23.52
N ASP A 6 20.52 -3.95 24.35
CA ASP A 6 19.60 -4.97 23.91
C ASP A 6 18.37 -4.25 23.33
N TYR A 7 18.27 -4.21 21.99
CA TYR A 7 17.13 -3.69 21.23
C TYR A 7 15.80 -4.19 21.82
N TYR A 8 15.80 -5.45 22.25
CA TYR A 8 14.68 -6.12 22.89
C TYR A 8 14.25 -5.44 24.20
N LEU A 9 15.18 -5.13 25.08
CA LEU A 9 14.92 -4.46 26.37
C LEU A 9 14.44 -3.00 26.18
N LEU A 10 14.95 -2.32 25.17
CA LEU A 10 14.54 -0.95 24.87
C LEU A 10 13.11 -0.86 24.35
N MET A 11 12.65 -1.88 23.61
CA MET A 11 11.38 -1.87 22.87
C MET A 11 10.25 -2.71 23.49
N SER A 12 10.54 -3.62 24.44
CA SER A 12 9.56 -4.56 25.02
C SER A 12 8.83 -4.07 26.28
N SER A 13 9.25 -2.99 26.92
CA SER A 13 8.64 -2.50 28.16
C SER A 13 7.41 -1.59 27.92
N LYS A 14 6.48 -1.50 28.88
CA LYS A 14 5.37 -0.51 28.86
C LYS A 14 5.87 0.94 28.64
N LYS A 15 7.09 1.27 29.08
CA LYS A 15 7.75 2.57 28.81
C LYS A 15 8.17 2.74 27.35
N SER A 16 8.27 1.66 26.57
CA SER A 16 8.68 1.69 25.17
C SER A 16 7.63 2.30 24.22
N VAL A 17 6.36 2.34 24.61
CA VAL A 17 5.29 2.93 23.78
C VAL A 17 5.59 4.37 23.35
N HIS A 18 6.15 5.18 24.25
CA HIS A 18 6.50 6.56 23.92
C HIS A 18 7.72 6.66 23.00
N ARG A 19 8.71 5.77 23.14
CA ARG A 19 9.85 5.66 22.22
C ARG A 19 9.36 5.27 20.83
N ARG A 20 8.49 4.26 20.75
CA ARG A 20 7.87 3.82 19.49
C ARG A 20 7.05 4.93 18.84
N LYS A 21 6.34 5.74 19.61
CA LYS A 21 5.64 6.92 19.09
C LYS A 21 6.58 7.93 18.45
N ILE A 22 7.73 8.23 19.06
CA ILE A 22 8.73 9.13 18.49
C ILE A 22 9.31 8.55 17.20
N ILE A 23 9.68 7.26 17.20
CA ILE A 23 10.20 6.55 16.01
C ILE A 23 9.17 6.62 14.88
N LYS A 24 7.91 6.28 15.15
CA LYS A 24 6.82 6.37 14.19
C LYS A 24 6.65 7.77 13.61
N GLN A 25 6.71 8.80 14.45
CA GLN A 25 6.61 10.19 14.00
C GLN A 25 7.78 10.59 13.11
N LEU A 26 8.99 10.19 13.44
CA LEU A 26 10.19 10.45 12.62
C LEU A 26 10.18 9.64 11.31
N TYR A 27 9.58 8.47 11.29
CA TYR A 27 9.41 7.68 10.07
C TYR A 27 8.49 8.38 9.06
N PHE A 28 7.33 8.89 9.51
CA PHE A 28 6.37 9.56 8.63
C PHE A 28 6.74 11.02 8.31
N ALA A 29 7.53 11.66 9.17
CA ALA A 29 8.05 13.00 8.97
C ALA A 29 9.54 13.03 9.35
N PRO A 30 10.44 12.76 8.38
CA PRO A 30 11.83 12.40 8.63
C PRO A 30 12.66 13.41 9.41
N THR A 31 12.21 14.66 9.53
CA THR A 31 12.95 15.73 10.20
C THR A 31 12.03 16.51 11.11
N GLN A 32 12.23 16.40 12.41
CA GLN A 32 11.39 17.09 13.40
C GLN A 32 12.22 17.65 14.56
N SER A 33 11.73 18.76 15.14
CA SER A 33 12.26 19.29 16.40
C SER A 33 11.68 18.57 17.61
N CYS A 34 12.33 18.68 18.77
CA CYS A 34 11.79 18.15 20.03
C CYS A 34 10.40 18.74 20.36
N ALA A 35 10.19 20.03 20.08
CA ALA A 35 8.90 20.70 20.30
C ALA A 35 7.80 20.10 19.37
N SER A 36 8.10 19.89 18.09
CA SER A 36 7.15 19.26 17.15
C SER A 36 6.80 17.84 17.58
N LEU A 37 7.79 17.05 17.98
CA LEU A 37 7.58 15.69 18.50
C LEU A 37 6.74 15.68 19.77
N SER A 38 7.01 16.61 20.71
CA SER A 38 6.24 16.78 21.95
C SER A 38 4.74 16.98 21.66
N LEU A 39 4.42 17.86 20.72
CA LEU A 39 3.05 18.09 20.26
C LEU A 39 2.44 16.85 19.60
N ALA A 40 3.19 16.21 18.68
CA ALA A 40 2.72 15.06 17.92
C ALA A 40 2.39 13.84 18.81
N ILE A 41 3.23 13.56 19.82
CA ILE A 41 3.00 12.44 20.74
C ILE A 41 2.12 12.82 21.96
N LYS A 42 1.70 14.10 22.04
CA LYS A 42 0.87 14.66 23.14
C LYS A 42 1.51 14.44 24.53
N LYS A 43 2.80 14.78 24.67
CA LYS A 43 3.57 14.65 25.90
C LYS A 43 4.32 15.96 26.20
N SER A 44 4.75 16.12 27.47
CA SER A 44 5.50 17.32 27.88
C SER A 44 6.89 17.37 27.23
N LEU A 45 7.40 18.56 27.01
CA LEU A 45 8.72 18.79 26.42
C LEU A 45 9.86 18.11 27.22
N PRO A 46 9.91 18.21 28.59
CA PRO A 46 10.95 17.51 29.37
C PRO A 46 10.94 15.99 29.19
N LEU A 47 9.73 15.37 29.12
CA LEU A 47 9.62 13.93 28.88
C LEU A 47 10.10 13.56 27.47
N THR A 48 9.70 14.33 26.46
CA THR A 48 10.12 14.11 25.07
C THR A 48 11.62 14.27 24.91
N THR A 49 12.23 15.29 25.53
CA THR A 49 13.70 15.49 25.53
C THR A 49 14.41 14.28 26.13
N ARG A 50 13.94 13.78 27.29
CA ARG A 50 14.52 12.58 27.90
C ARG A 50 14.48 11.37 26.99
N ILE A 51 13.31 11.13 26.34
CA ILE A 51 13.16 9.98 25.43
C ILE A 51 14.05 10.15 24.19
N LEU A 52 14.17 11.37 23.65
CA LEU A 52 15.07 11.65 22.52
C LEU A 52 16.52 11.37 22.89
N ASN A 53 16.98 11.77 24.08
CA ASN A 53 18.34 11.48 24.56
C ASN A 53 18.58 9.97 24.69
N GLU A 54 17.60 9.21 25.24
CA GLU A 54 17.65 7.75 25.29
C GLU A 54 17.77 7.13 23.89
N LEU A 55 17.04 7.66 22.89
CA LEU A 55 17.09 7.18 21.50
C LEU A 55 18.38 7.60 20.77
N LEU A 56 18.96 8.77 21.09
CA LEU A 56 20.27 9.20 20.61
C LEU A 56 21.38 8.30 21.13
N GLU A 57 21.42 8.05 22.45
CA GLU A 57 22.39 7.16 23.11
C GLU A 57 22.29 5.72 22.57
N ALA A 58 21.07 5.24 22.33
CA ALA A 58 20.82 3.91 21.75
C ALA A 58 21.09 3.84 20.24
N GLY A 59 21.38 4.96 19.58
CA GLY A 59 21.72 5.02 18.18
C GLY A 59 20.54 4.91 17.19
N PHE A 60 19.28 5.12 17.65
CA PHE A 60 18.10 5.12 16.78
C PHE A 60 17.88 6.44 16.06
N VAL A 61 18.25 7.53 16.71
CA VAL A 61 18.03 8.88 16.24
C VAL A 61 19.38 9.58 16.10
N THR A 62 19.45 10.57 15.22
CA THR A 62 20.59 11.45 15.05
C THR A 62 20.15 12.91 15.04
N GLU A 63 21.00 13.81 15.52
CA GLU A 63 20.84 15.24 15.33
C GLU A 63 21.36 15.62 13.94
N ILE A 64 20.55 16.35 13.18
CA ILE A 64 20.91 16.83 11.84
C ILE A 64 21.23 18.32 11.79
N GLY A 65 21.31 18.96 12.96
CA GLY A 65 21.65 20.36 13.11
C GLY A 65 20.44 21.28 13.29
N PRO A 66 20.67 22.60 13.32
CA PRO A 66 19.62 23.58 13.55
C PRO A 66 18.71 23.75 12.32
N ALA A 67 17.40 23.99 12.56
CA ALA A 67 16.45 24.32 11.53
C ALA A 67 16.88 25.55 10.68
N PRO A 68 16.38 25.69 9.43
CA PRO A 68 16.55 26.92 8.68
C PRO A 68 16.09 28.15 9.46
N SER A 69 16.76 29.29 9.26
CA SER A 69 16.45 30.53 10.01
C SER A 69 15.10 31.12 9.56
N THR A 70 14.20 31.30 10.53
CA THR A 70 12.92 32.01 10.32
C THR A 70 12.80 33.21 11.28
N GLY A 71 13.90 33.62 11.93
CA GLY A 71 13.94 34.57 13.05
C GLY A 71 13.86 33.85 14.40
N GLY A 72 14.70 34.27 15.37
CA GLY A 72 14.77 33.68 16.70
C GLY A 72 15.71 32.46 16.84
N ARG A 73 15.66 31.80 18.02
CA ARG A 73 16.51 30.63 18.31
C ARG A 73 16.09 29.43 17.48
N ARG A 74 17.01 28.92 16.66
CA ARG A 74 16.76 27.76 15.78
C ARG A 74 16.75 26.45 16.59
N PRO A 75 15.67 25.66 16.52
CA PRO A 75 15.62 24.37 17.21
C PRO A 75 16.56 23.35 16.55
N ILE A 76 17.12 22.45 17.34
CA ILE A 76 17.79 21.25 16.81
C ILE A 76 16.76 20.32 16.20
N MET A 77 17.11 19.78 15.03
CA MET A 77 16.30 18.83 14.28
C MET A 77 16.84 17.42 14.43
N TYR A 78 15.94 16.46 14.48
CA TYR A 78 16.21 15.04 14.69
C TYR A 78 15.68 14.21 13.52
N SER A 79 16.38 13.13 13.20
CA SER A 79 15.98 12.15 12.19
C SER A 79 16.24 10.73 12.68
N LEU A 80 15.52 9.74 12.11
CA LEU A 80 15.88 8.33 12.31
C LEU A 80 17.17 8.00 11.55
N LYS A 81 17.97 7.10 12.10
CA LYS A 81 18.99 6.41 11.32
C LYS A 81 18.32 5.34 10.44
N GLN A 82 18.84 5.17 9.22
CA GLN A 82 18.23 4.31 8.21
C GLN A 82 18.30 2.82 8.58
N ASP A 83 19.39 2.41 9.22
CA ASP A 83 19.76 1.00 9.47
C ASP A 83 19.42 0.49 10.87
N VAL A 84 18.53 1.20 11.60
CA VAL A 84 18.18 0.82 12.98
C VAL A 84 17.30 -0.42 13.03
N PHE A 85 16.34 -0.53 12.13
CA PHE A 85 15.59 -1.76 11.87
C PHE A 85 15.02 -1.78 10.45
N TYR A 86 14.49 -2.93 10.05
CA TYR A 86 14.02 -3.19 8.71
C TYR A 86 12.62 -3.77 8.73
N ILE A 87 11.90 -3.62 7.64
CA ILE A 87 10.55 -4.15 7.48
C ILE A 87 10.53 -5.06 6.26
N VAL A 88 9.96 -6.24 6.41
CA VAL A 88 9.66 -7.12 5.28
C VAL A 88 8.34 -6.68 4.67
N CYS A 89 8.38 -6.33 3.40
CA CYS A 89 7.25 -5.83 2.64
C CYS A 89 6.83 -6.86 1.60
N VAL A 90 5.57 -7.22 1.61
CA VAL A 90 5.00 -8.20 0.67
C VAL A 90 3.84 -7.56 -0.06
N ALA A 91 3.87 -7.62 -1.37
CA ALA A 91 2.80 -7.15 -2.26
C ALA A 91 2.34 -8.32 -3.14
N MET A 92 1.12 -8.75 -2.94
CA MET A 92 0.53 -9.87 -3.66
C MET A 92 -0.52 -9.39 -4.64
N ASP A 93 -0.45 -9.84 -5.86
CA ASP A 93 -1.58 -9.82 -6.78
C ASP A 93 -2.11 -11.26 -7.01
N GLN A 94 -2.98 -11.44 -7.98
CA GLN A 94 -3.58 -12.76 -8.23
C GLN A 94 -2.60 -13.78 -8.84
N PHE A 95 -1.46 -13.36 -9.35
CA PHE A 95 -0.52 -14.18 -10.13
C PHE A 95 0.89 -14.16 -9.56
N VAL A 96 1.34 -12.99 -9.09
CA VAL A 96 2.71 -12.74 -8.66
C VAL A 96 2.73 -12.15 -7.25
N THR A 97 3.71 -12.58 -6.46
CA THR A 97 4.03 -12.01 -5.16
C THR A 97 5.40 -11.36 -5.22
N ARG A 98 5.48 -10.11 -4.78
CA ARG A 98 6.73 -9.34 -4.66
C ARG A 98 7.11 -9.20 -3.20
N ILE A 99 8.35 -9.52 -2.88
CA ILE A 99 8.89 -9.44 -1.51
C ILE A 99 10.15 -8.57 -1.55
N ALA A 100 10.24 -7.62 -0.63
CA ALA A 100 11.40 -6.78 -0.46
C ALA A 100 11.63 -6.43 1.00
N ILE A 101 12.83 -6.02 1.35
CA ILE A 101 13.18 -5.48 2.66
C ILE A 101 13.42 -3.99 2.51
N MET A 102 12.78 -3.20 3.37
CA MET A 102 12.91 -1.74 3.40
C MET A 102 13.53 -1.28 4.71
N ASP A 103 14.34 -0.24 4.63
CA ASP A 103 14.91 0.47 5.78
C ASP A 103 13.96 1.58 6.30
N MET A 104 14.42 2.32 7.31
CA MET A 104 13.65 3.41 7.90
C MET A 104 13.57 4.68 7.05
N SER A 105 14.22 4.73 5.90
CA SER A 105 14.07 5.79 4.90
C SER A 105 13.11 5.45 3.75
N ASN A 106 12.44 4.29 3.83
CA ASN A 106 11.66 3.69 2.75
C ASN A 106 12.49 3.36 1.50
N SER A 107 13.77 3.06 1.69
CA SER A 107 14.63 2.57 0.63
C SER A 107 14.68 1.04 0.66
N PHE A 108 14.65 0.42 -0.52
CA PHE A 108 14.87 -1.01 -0.62
C PHE A 108 16.33 -1.34 -0.33
N VAL A 109 16.56 -2.25 0.60
CA VAL A 109 17.90 -2.75 0.96
C VAL A 109 18.22 -4.08 0.30
N THR A 110 17.23 -4.71 -0.31
CA THR A 110 17.37 -5.88 -1.20
C THR A 110 16.74 -5.55 -2.54
N GLU A 111 17.09 -6.31 -3.56
CA GLU A 111 16.28 -6.36 -4.78
C GLU A 111 14.87 -6.85 -4.44
N VAL A 112 13.91 -6.46 -5.26
CA VAL A 112 12.54 -6.96 -5.15
C VAL A 112 12.52 -8.37 -5.72
N GLU A 113 12.28 -9.37 -4.89
CA GLU A 113 12.07 -10.73 -5.36
C GLU A 113 10.64 -10.89 -5.87
N GLU A 114 10.51 -11.36 -7.10
CA GLU A 114 9.24 -11.69 -7.74
C GLU A 114 9.06 -13.19 -7.79
N ILE A 115 7.92 -13.67 -7.31
CA ILE A 115 7.61 -15.08 -7.19
C ILE A 115 6.28 -15.31 -7.91
N GLU A 116 6.27 -16.17 -8.90
CA GLU A 116 5.04 -16.64 -9.52
C GLU A 116 4.26 -17.47 -8.48
N LEU A 117 3.15 -16.91 -8.00
CA LEU A 117 2.31 -17.51 -6.96
C LEU A 117 0.83 -17.26 -7.27
N PRO A 118 0.25 -17.98 -8.23
CA PRO A 118 -1.16 -17.88 -8.53
C PRO A 118 -2.01 -18.22 -7.31
N LEU A 119 -2.92 -17.33 -6.93
CA LEU A 119 -3.76 -17.46 -5.75
C LEU A 119 -5.05 -18.29 -5.98
N PRO A 120 -5.76 -18.15 -7.12
CA PRO A 120 -7.03 -18.83 -7.33
C PRO A 120 -6.89 -20.36 -7.25
N GLY A 121 -7.58 -20.97 -6.29
CA GLY A 121 -7.58 -22.42 -6.10
C GLY A 121 -6.28 -23.03 -5.59
N ASN A 122 -5.28 -22.24 -5.23
CA ASN A 122 -3.98 -22.72 -4.77
C ASN A 122 -3.99 -22.90 -3.25
N THR A 123 -4.13 -24.14 -2.80
CA THR A 123 -4.13 -24.51 -1.38
C THR A 123 -2.76 -24.39 -0.70
N GLU A 124 -1.67 -24.43 -1.49
CA GLU A 124 -0.30 -24.36 -0.98
C GLU A 124 0.23 -22.92 -0.93
N ALA A 125 -0.53 -21.95 -1.43
CA ALA A 125 -0.07 -20.57 -1.57
C ALA A 125 0.45 -19.96 -0.25
N LEU A 126 -0.21 -20.24 0.88
CA LEU A 126 0.22 -19.74 2.19
C LEU A 126 1.55 -20.36 2.64
N SER A 127 1.74 -21.65 2.39
CA SER A 127 2.99 -22.35 2.71
C SER A 127 4.16 -21.81 1.87
N VAL A 128 3.95 -21.66 0.56
CA VAL A 128 4.93 -21.11 -0.37
C VAL A 128 5.28 -19.66 0.02
N LEU A 129 4.28 -18.82 0.27
CA LEU A 129 4.47 -17.45 0.73
C LEU A 129 5.34 -17.38 1.99
N SER A 130 5.02 -18.18 3.00
CA SER A 130 5.77 -18.23 4.25
C SER A 130 7.23 -18.63 4.04
N GLN A 131 7.48 -19.66 3.24
CA GLN A 131 8.82 -20.13 2.92
C GLN A 131 9.62 -19.09 2.13
N SER A 132 8.98 -18.39 1.21
CA SER A 132 9.61 -17.34 0.44
C SER A 132 10.02 -16.17 1.32
N ILE A 133 9.15 -15.74 2.25
CA ILE A 133 9.47 -14.70 3.24
C ILE A 133 10.69 -15.12 4.09
N GLU A 134 10.73 -16.35 4.61
CA GLU A 134 11.86 -16.87 5.39
C GLU A 134 13.16 -16.86 4.56
N THR A 135 13.07 -17.23 3.28
CA THR A 135 14.20 -17.24 2.35
C THR A 135 14.75 -15.83 2.12
N VAL A 136 13.87 -14.85 1.85
CA VAL A 136 14.28 -13.44 1.68
C VAL A 136 14.96 -12.90 2.94
N ILE A 137 14.38 -13.16 4.12
CA ILE A 137 14.97 -12.76 5.40
C ILE A 137 16.36 -13.38 5.56
N LYS A 138 16.51 -14.68 5.32
CA LYS A 138 17.78 -15.39 5.44
C LYS A 138 18.84 -14.88 4.46
N ASN A 139 18.44 -14.69 3.19
CA ASN A 139 19.36 -14.27 2.13
C ASN A 139 19.84 -12.81 2.29
N SER A 140 19.07 -11.98 3.00
CA SER A 140 19.43 -10.58 3.27
C SER A 140 20.70 -10.42 4.12
N GLY A 141 21.09 -11.45 4.88
CA GLY A 141 22.19 -11.39 5.85
C GLY A 141 21.93 -10.46 7.04
N ILE A 142 20.74 -9.89 7.14
CA ILE A 142 20.35 -8.99 8.24
C ILE A 142 19.99 -9.85 9.45
N SER A 143 20.51 -9.49 10.63
CA SER A 143 20.17 -10.16 11.89
C SER A 143 18.69 -10.07 12.19
N LYS A 144 18.08 -11.18 12.60
CA LYS A 144 16.62 -11.30 12.83
C LYS A 144 16.07 -10.26 13.81
N GLU A 145 16.85 -9.89 14.81
CA GLU A 145 16.50 -8.90 15.83
C GLU A 145 16.34 -7.48 15.26
N LYS A 146 16.85 -7.24 14.06
CA LYS A 146 16.71 -5.97 13.37
C LYS A 146 15.41 -5.85 12.54
N PHE A 147 14.57 -6.87 12.49
CA PHE A 147 13.30 -6.77 11.80
C PHE A 147 12.18 -6.29 12.72
N GLY A 148 11.51 -5.22 12.33
CA GLY A 148 10.36 -4.64 13.05
C GLY A 148 9.04 -5.35 12.77
N GLY A 149 8.95 -6.12 11.69
CA GLY A 149 7.73 -6.85 11.34
C GLY A 149 7.58 -7.11 9.84
N ILE A 150 6.47 -7.72 9.49
CA ILE A 150 6.09 -8.07 8.12
C ILE A 150 4.76 -7.38 7.80
N GLY A 151 4.72 -6.62 6.70
CA GLY A 151 3.48 -6.08 6.15
C GLY A 151 3.14 -6.78 4.84
N ILE A 152 1.88 -7.17 4.66
CA ILE A 152 1.43 -7.93 3.50
C ILE A 152 0.20 -7.27 2.90
N GLY A 153 0.31 -6.84 1.64
CA GLY A 153 -0.81 -6.45 0.80
C GLY A 153 -1.32 -7.64 0.01
N MET A 154 -2.62 -7.84 -0.06
CA MET A 154 -3.20 -8.95 -0.81
C MET A 154 -4.54 -8.59 -1.44
N PRO A 155 -4.89 -9.16 -2.59
CA PRO A 155 -6.17 -8.91 -3.23
C PRO A 155 -7.33 -9.57 -2.47
N GLY A 156 -8.55 -9.11 -2.73
CA GLY A 156 -9.78 -9.69 -2.22
C GLY A 156 -10.22 -9.16 -0.85
N PHE A 157 -11.14 -9.89 -0.21
CA PHE A 157 -11.76 -9.48 1.06
C PHE A 157 -10.88 -9.85 2.25
N VAL A 158 -10.18 -8.85 2.80
CA VAL A 158 -9.24 -9.01 3.93
C VAL A 158 -9.86 -8.50 5.23
N ASP A 159 -10.04 -9.37 6.20
CA ASP A 159 -10.38 -9.01 7.58
C ASP A 159 -9.09 -8.71 8.36
N VAL A 160 -8.72 -7.45 8.42
CA VAL A 160 -7.50 -6.99 9.08
C VAL A 160 -7.48 -7.32 10.58
N LYS A 161 -8.65 -7.33 11.24
CA LYS A 161 -8.75 -7.61 12.68
C LYS A 161 -8.54 -9.08 13.01
N LYS A 162 -9.07 -9.97 12.16
CA LYS A 162 -8.91 -11.41 12.31
C LYS A 162 -7.64 -11.96 11.66
N GLY A 163 -7.00 -11.18 10.79
CA GLY A 163 -5.81 -11.61 10.06
C GLY A 163 -6.09 -12.69 9.01
N ILE A 164 -7.26 -12.64 8.36
CA ILE A 164 -7.70 -13.62 7.36
C ILE A 164 -8.10 -12.98 6.05
N ASN A 165 -8.01 -13.73 4.95
CA ASN A 165 -8.49 -13.36 3.63
C ASN A 165 -9.60 -14.32 3.22
N TYR A 166 -10.81 -13.81 2.97
CA TYR A 166 -11.97 -14.62 2.60
C TYR A 166 -11.98 -15.06 1.14
N SER A 167 -11.21 -14.38 0.26
CA SER A 167 -11.17 -14.66 -1.16
C SER A 167 -10.09 -15.65 -1.54
N PHE A 168 -8.94 -15.55 -0.86
CA PHE A 168 -7.73 -16.32 -1.17
C PHE A 168 -7.06 -16.78 0.14
N LEU A 169 -6.11 -17.71 0.06
CA LEU A 169 -5.33 -18.22 1.18
C LEU A 169 -6.21 -18.75 2.33
N PRO A 170 -7.11 -19.71 2.08
CA PRO A 170 -7.96 -20.26 3.12
C PRO A 170 -7.11 -20.90 4.23
N THR A 171 -7.43 -20.58 5.48
CA THR A 171 -6.78 -21.15 6.66
C THR A 171 -7.80 -21.95 7.46
N ASN A 172 -7.46 -23.17 7.82
CA ASN A 172 -8.40 -24.08 8.53
C ASN A 172 -8.35 -23.92 10.06
N THR A 173 -7.26 -23.43 10.63
CA THR A 173 -7.02 -23.46 12.08
C THR A 173 -6.41 -22.20 12.68
N SER A 174 -5.76 -21.36 11.89
CA SER A 174 -5.10 -20.15 12.37
C SER A 174 -5.27 -19.01 11.35
N SER A 175 -5.09 -17.75 11.77
CA SER A 175 -5.07 -16.63 10.85
C SER A 175 -3.78 -16.64 10.01
N ILE A 176 -3.77 -15.93 8.87
CA ILE A 176 -2.58 -15.73 8.03
C ILE A 176 -1.48 -15.06 8.87
N THR A 177 -1.86 -14.06 9.66
CA THR A 177 -0.92 -13.31 10.51
C THR A 177 -0.30 -14.19 11.59
N GLU A 178 -1.06 -15.08 12.22
CA GLU A 178 -0.55 -16.05 13.19
C GLU A 178 0.36 -17.07 12.51
N TYR A 179 -0.06 -17.65 11.38
CA TYR A 179 0.72 -18.67 10.67
C TYR A 179 2.10 -18.14 10.29
N ILE A 180 2.16 -16.99 9.60
CA ILE A 180 3.42 -16.38 9.17
C ILE A 180 4.22 -15.88 10.38
N GLY A 181 3.55 -15.28 11.37
CA GLY A 181 4.18 -14.81 12.60
C GLY A 181 4.85 -15.94 13.39
N HIS A 182 4.23 -17.11 13.49
CA HIS A 182 4.84 -18.29 14.13
C HIS A 182 6.04 -18.83 13.36
N LYS A 183 5.96 -18.89 12.03
CA LYS A 183 7.05 -19.37 11.17
C LYS A 183 8.26 -18.45 11.25
N THR A 184 8.04 -17.15 11.05
CA THR A 184 9.11 -16.17 11.00
C THR A 184 9.56 -15.65 12.36
N GLY A 185 8.69 -15.73 13.39
CA GLY A 185 8.88 -15.10 14.70
C GLY A 185 8.80 -13.59 14.68
N LEU A 186 8.17 -12.98 13.67
CA LEU A 186 8.02 -11.54 13.48
C LEU A 186 6.54 -11.14 13.57
N PRO A 187 6.22 -9.96 14.12
CA PRO A 187 4.88 -9.40 14.04
C PRO A 187 4.45 -9.27 12.58
N THR A 188 3.29 -9.80 12.24
CA THR A 188 2.79 -9.83 10.86
C THR A 188 1.45 -9.12 10.77
N PHE A 189 1.30 -8.27 9.77
CA PHE A 189 0.10 -7.46 9.52
C PHE A 189 -0.32 -7.64 8.06
N ILE A 190 -1.62 -7.74 7.83
CA ILE A 190 -2.19 -7.86 6.48
C ILE A 190 -3.21 -6.74 6.24
N ASP A 191 -3.37 -6.34 4.99
CA ASP A 191 -4.45 -5.47 4.53
C ASP A 191 -4.75 -5.75 3.05
N ASN A 192 -5.84 -5.19 2.55
CA ASN A 192 -6.14 -5.22 1.13
C ASN A 192 -5.10 -4.37 0.35
N ASP A 193 -4.73 -4.82 -0.85
CA ASP A 193 -3.75 -4.17 -1.74
C ASP A 193 -4.04 -2.68 -2.00
N SER A 194 -5.29 -2.37 -2.35
CA SER A 194 -5.70 -0.98 -2.65
C SER A 194 -5.75 -0.11 -1.39
N SER A 195 -6.05 -0.69 -0.24
CA SER A 195 -5.92 -0.03 1.07
C SER A 195 -4.47 0.31 1.38
N LEU A 196 -3.52 -0.58 1.10
CA LEU A 196 -2.08 -0.31 1.29
C LEU A 196 -1.56 0.75 0.33
N ILE A 197 -1.97 0.71 -0.94
CA ILE A 197 -1.64 1.76 -1.91
C ILE A 197 -2.14 3.12 -1.41
N ALA A 198 -3.40 3.18 -0.92
CA ALA A 198 -3.93 4.43 -0.37
C ALA A 198 -3.18 4.88 0.89
N LEU A 199 -2.72 3.96 1.72
CA LEU A 199 -1.92 4.26 2.89
C LEU A 199 -0.54 4.83 2.51
N ALA A 200 0.10 4.29 1.47
CA ALA A 200 1.34 4.83 0.90
C ALA A 200 1.11 6.25 0.34
N GLU A 201 0.04 6.47 -0.41
CA GLU A 201 -0.31 7.78 -0.96
C GLU A 201 -0.58 8.81 0.15
N LEU A 202 -1.25 8.41 1.22
CA LEU A 202 -1.51 9.27 2.38
C LEU A 202 -0.23 9.71 3.09
N ARG A 203 0.73 8.81 3.22
CA ARG A 203 1.95 9.09 4.00
C ARG A 203 3.08 9.68 3.16
N PHE A 204 3.23 9.25 1.91
CA PHE A 204 4.40 9.55 1.08
C PHE A 204 4.06 10.06 -0.33
N GLY A 205 2.80 9.93 -0.78
CA GLY A 205 2.38 10.25 -2.14
C GLY A 205 1.51 11.50 -2.26
N ALA A 206 0.65 11.50 -3.27
CA ALA A 206 -0.20 12.61 -3.68
C ALA A 206 -1.32 12.95 -2.66
N ALA A 207 -1.71 12.01 -1.81
CA ALA A 207 -2.68 12.25 -0.74
C ALA A 207 -2.06 12.90 0.52
N ARG A 208 -0.75 13.10 0.55
CA ARG A 208 -0.07 13.74 1.68
C ARG A 208 -0.65 15.15 1.91
N ARG A 209 -1.10 15.43 3.14
CA ARG A 209 -1.78 16.67 3.55
C ARG A 209 -3.19 16.88 2.99
N ARG A 210 -3.77 15.88 2.31
CA ARG A 210 -5.19 15.87 1.94
C ARG A 210 -6.01 15.24 3.06
N LYS A 211 -7.22 15.75 3.26
CA LYS A 211 -8.16 15.16 4.23
C LYS A 211 -9.06 14.13 3.58
N ASN A 212 -9.51 14.39 2.36
CA ASN A 212 -10.44 13.54 1.66
C ASN A 212 -9.89 13.23 0.26
N ALA A 213 -9.38 12.03 0.08
CA ALA A 213 -8.80 11.56 -1.17
C ALA A 213 -9.30 10.15 -1.50
N MET A 214 -9.49 9.89 -2.79
CA MET A 214 -9.84 8.58 -3.32
C MET A 214 -8.69 8.08 -4.18
N VAL A 215 -8.16 6.91 -3.85
CA VAL A 215 -7.02 6.30 -4.56
C VAL A 215 -7.54 5.12 -5.37
N ILE A 216 -7.51 5.25 -6.68
CA ILE A 216 -7.94 4.19 -7.60
C ILE A 216 -6.72 3.37 -7.98
N ASN A 217 -6.71 2.13 -7.56
CA ASN A 217 -5.70 1.14 -7.94
C ASN A 217 -6.11 0.53 -9.30
N ILE A 218 -5.37 0.89 -10.35
CA ILE A 218 -5.55 0.31 -11.70
C ILE A 218 -4.56 -0.86 -11.81
N GLY A 219 -5.05 -2.06 -11.57
CA GLY A 219 -4.28 -3.30 -11.57
C GLY A 219 -4.93 -4.39 -12.41
N TRP A 220 -4.70 -5.65 -12.04
CA TRP A 220 -5.38 -6.80 -12.65
C TRP A 220 -6.89 -6.74 -12.43
N GLY A 221 -7.34 -6.12 -11.35
CA GLY A 221 -8.67 -5.60 -11.10
C GLY A 221 -8.63 -4.08 -10.98
N ILE A 222 -9.76 -3.52 -10.54
CA ILE A 222 -9.86 -2.11 -10.13
C ILE A 222 -10.14 -2.09 -8.63
N GLY A 223 -9.32 -1.37 -7.87
CA GLY A 223 -9.54 -1.20 -6.44
C GLY A 223 -9.72 0.26 -6.04
N LEU A 224 -10.25 0.49 -4.85
CA LEU A 224 -10.41 1.82 -4.28
C LEU A 224 -9.94 1.83 -2.83
N GLY A 225 -8.94 2.66 -2.55
CA GLY A 225 -8.62 3.06 -1.19
C GLY A 225 -9.21 4.43 -0.88
N MET A 226 -9.89 4.54 0.26
CA MET A 226 -10.56 5.77 0.67
C MET A 226 -9.84 6.43 1.84
N ILE A 227 -9.55 7.71 1.71
CA ILE A 227 -9.01 8.55 2.77
C ILE A 227 -10.08 9.57 3.13
N LEU A 228 -10.56 9.52 4.37
CA LEU A 228 -11.55 10.45 4.91
C LEU A 228 -11.02 11.07 6.20
N ASN A 229 -11.08 12.39 6.30
CA ASN A 229 -10.56 13.15 7.45
C ASN A 229 -9.06 12.91 7.74
N GLY A 230 -8.27 12.59 6.70
CA GLY A 230 -6.84 12.32 6.83
C GLY A 230 -6.49 10.93 7.36
N GLU A 231 -7.45 10.01 7.39
CA GLU A 231 -7.29 8.63 7.83
C GLU A 231 -7.83 7.66 6.77
N LEU A 232 -7.23 6.48 6.68
CA LEU A 232 -7.72 5.42 5.79
C LEU A 232 -9.07 4.89 6.32
N TYR A 233 -10.10 4.99 5.47
CA TYR A 233 -11.46 4.56 5.79
C TYR A 233 -11.70 3.14 5.27
N ARG A 234 -12.06 2.23 6.17
CA ARG A 234 -12.30 0.81 5.86
C ARG A 234 -13.78 0.39 6.03
N GLY A 235 -14.67 1.32 6.39
CA GLY A 235 -16.07 0.99 6.69
C GLY A 235 -16.26 0.26 8.03
N HIS A 236 -17.46 -0.29 8.21
CA HIS A 236 -17.86 -0.94 9.46
C HIS A 236 -17.04 -2.22 9.76
N ASN A 237 -16.89 -3.08 8.77
CA ASN A 237 -16.27 -4.41 8.89
C ASN A 237 -14.96 -4.57 8.10
N GLY A 238 -14.44 -3.49 7.54
CA GLY A 238 -13.17 -3.51 6.81
C GLY A 238 -13.28 -3.60 5.28
N PHE A 239 -14.49 -3.70 4.72
CA PHE A 239 -14.71 -3.99 3.29
C PHE A 239 -15.26 -2.79 2.52
N ALA A 240 -15.01 -1.57 2.97
CA ALA A 240 -15.40 -0.39 2.18
C ALA A 240 -14.44 -0.20 1.00
N GLY A 241 -14.96 0.32 -0.12
CA GLY A 241 -14.15 0.63 -1.29
C GLY A 241 -14.36 -0.29 -2.49
N GLU A 242 -15.42 -1.10 -2.49
CA GLU A 242 -15.75 -2.05 -3.56
C GLU A 242 -16.31 -1.35 -4.82
N LEU A 243 -15.62 -0.30 -5.29
CA LEU A 243 -15.99 0.48 -6.48
C LEU A 243 -16.07 -0.39 -7.74
N SER A 244 -15.16 -1.34 -7.87
CA SER A 244 -15.08 -2.25 -9.02
C SER A 244 -16.34 -3.07 -9.24
N HIS A 245 -17.09 -3.33 -8.18
CA HIS A 245 -18.31 -4.14 -8.21
C HIS A 245 -19.61 -3.35 -8.27
N ILE A 246 -19.54 -2.03 -8.43
CA ILE A 246 -20.72 -1.20 -8.71
C ILE A 246 -21.22 -1.54 -10.13
N PRO A 247 -22.49 -1.97 -10.30
CA PRO A 247 -23.04 -2.34 -11.61
C PRO A 247 -23.45 -1.08 -12.37
N ILE A 248 -22.54 -0.51 -13.15
CA ILE A 248 -22.77 0.72 -13.91
C ILE A 248 -23.12 0.45 -15.39
N PHE A 249 -23.00 -0.80 -15.84
CA PHE A 249 -23.33 -1.19 -17.20
C PHE A 249 -24.62 -2.00 -17.23
N TYR A 250 -25.64 -1.42 -17.86
CA TYR A 250 -26.88 -2.16 -18.15
C TYR A 250 -26.57 -3.24 -19.21
N ASN A 251 -26.99 -4.47 -19.01
CA ASN A 251 -26.62 -5.61 -19.85
C ASN A 251 -25.11 -5.90 -19.95
N GLY A 252 -24.34 -5.56 -18.91
CA GLY A 252 -22.90 -5.80 -18.87
C GLY A 252 -22.53 -7.28 -18.68
N LYS A 253 -21.24 -7.56 -18.77
CA LYS A 253 -20.67 -8.91 -18.61
C LYS A 253 -20.86 -9.44 -17.18
N LEU A 254 -20.85 -10.76 -17.04
CA LEU A 254 -20.81 -11.42 -15.73
C LEU A 254 -19.46 -11.14 -15.07
N CYS A 255 -19.49 -10.68 -13.84
CA CYS A 255 -18.32 -10.43 -13.00
C CYS A 255 -18.01 -11.66 -12.12
N SER A 256 -16.77 -11.82 -11.71
CA SER A 256 -16.31 -12.83 -10.75
C SER A 256 -17.08 -12.81 -9.43
N CYS A 257 -17.64 -11.64 -9.04
CA CYS A 257 -18.47 -11.50 -7.85
C CYS A 257 -19.90 -12.07 -8.00
N GLY A 258 -20.25 -12.64 -9.17
CA GLY A 258 -21.57 -13.20 -9.46
C GLY A 258 -22.63 -12.19 -9.89
N LYS A 259 -22.28 -10.89 -10.03
CA LYS A 259 -23.17 -9.84 -10.56
C LYS A 259 -22.84 -9.52 -12.01
N THR A 260 -23.74 -8.84 -12.71
CA THR A 260 -23.53 -8.39 -14.09
C THR A 260 -23.33 -6.88 -14.14
N GLY A 261 -22.50 -6.41 -15.08
CA GLY A 261 -22.33 -4.98 -15.34
C GLY A 261 -21.43 -4.23 -14.36
N CYS A 262 -20.61 -4.93 -13.59
CA CYS A 262 -19.65 -4.32 -12.68
C CYS A 262 -18.61 -3.47 -13.43
N LEU A 263 -18.16 -2.38 -12.83
CA LEU A 263 -17.14 -1.49 -13.41
C LEU A 263 -15.89 -2.27 -13.86
N GLU A 264 -15.43 -3.21 -13.06
CA GLU A 264 -14.24 -4.03 -13.32
C GLU A 264 -14.28 -4.76 -14.65
N THR A 265 -15.47 -5.24 -15.09
CA THR A 265 -15.62 -6.02 -16.31
C THR A 265 -15.31 -5.26 -17.61
N GLU A 266 -15.10 -3.93 -17.51
CA GLU A 266 -14.77 -3.09 -18.65
C GLU A 266 -13.46 -2.27 -18.47
N THR A 267 -12.85 -2.29 -17.25
CA THR A 267 -11.82 -1.30 -16.89
C THR A 267 -10.50 -1.88 -16.38
N SER A 268 -10.48 -3.16 -15.96
CA SER A 268 -9.25 -3.77 -15.43
C SER A 268 -8.19 -4.00 -16.52
N LEU A 269 -6.92 -4.07 -16.14
CA LEU A 269 -5.86 -4.40 -17.12
C LEU A 269 -6.05 -5.76 -17.75
N LEU A 270 -6.61 -6.74 -17.03
CA LEU A 270 -6.97 -8.03 -17.62
C LEU A 270 -7.95 -7.88 -18.78
N VAL A 271 -8.96 -7.03 -18.62
CA VAL A 271 -9.94 -6.76 -19.66
C VAL A 271 -9.32 -6.02 -20.84
N ILE A 272 -8.47 -5.03 -20.56
CA ILE A 272 -7.75 -4.27 -21.61
C ILE A 272 -6.87 -5.22 -22.44
N ILE A 273 -6.10 -6.09 -21.80
CA ILE A 273 -5.24 -7.08 -22.46
C ILE A 273 -6.09 -8.07 -23.27
N GLN A 274 -7.21 -8.55 -22.71
CA GLN A 274 -8.11 -9.44 -23.42
C GLN A 274 -8.68 -8.79 -24.68
N LYS A 275 -9.16 -7.54 -24.61
CA LYS A 275 -9.61 -6.76 -25.76
C LYS A 275 -8.50 -6.54 -26.79
N ALA A 276 -7.25 -6.36 -26.34
CA ALA A 276 -6.09 -6.25 -27.23
C ALA A 276 -5.85 -7.55 -28.01
N ARG A 277 -5.86 -8.70 -27.32
CA ARG A 277 -5.74 -10.03 -27.97
C ARG A 277 -6.84 -10.26 -29.02
N GLU A 278 -8.11 -10.00 -28.66
CA GLU A 278 -9.26 -10.15 -29.55
C GLU A 278 -9.15 -9.21 -30.75
N GLY A 279 -8.75 -7.96 -30.55
CA GLY A 279 -8.54 -7.00 -31.62
C GLY A 279 -7.45 -7.42 -32.60
N LEU A 280 -6.28 -7.84 -32.10
CA LEU A 280 -5.21 -8.35 -32.97
C LEU A 280 -5.64 -9.60 -33.73
N ALA A 281 -6.32 -10.53 -33.09
CA ALA A 281 -6.86 -11.75 -33.76
C ALA A 281 -7.88 -11.41 -34.84
N SER A 282 -8.64 -10.32 -34.71
CA SER A 282 -9.57 -9.81 -35.74
C SER A 282 -8.92 -8.92 -36.80
N GLY A 283 -7.58 -8.76 -36.78
CA GLY A 283 -6.83 -8.02 -37.80
C GLY A 283 -6.67 -6.53 -37.54
N ARG A 284 -6.89 -6.05 -36.31
CA ARG A 284 -6.59 -4.65 -35.92
C ARG A 284 -5.10 -4.37 -36.10
N LEU A 285 -4.78 -3.25 -36.75
CA LEU A 285 -3.40 -2.80 -36.92
C LEU A 285 -2.90 -2.16 -35.62
N SER A 286 -1.77 -2.66 -35.12
CA SER A 286 -1.12 -2.18 -33.90
C SER A 286 0.36 -2.55 -33.91
N LYS A 287 1.17 -1.86 -33.10
CA LYS A 287 2.55 -2.22 -32.81
C LYS A 287 2.65 -3.36 -31.76
N LEU A 288 1.54 -3.71 -31.11
CA LEU A 288 1.50 -4.78 -30.13
C LEU A 288 1.86 -6.12 -30.79
N ILE A 289 2.74 -6.87 -30.15
CA ILE A 289 3.18 -8.19 -30.59
C ILE A 289 2.34 -9.24 -29.86
N PRO A 290 1.59 -10.12 -30.57
CA PRO A 290 0.69 -11.08 -29.93
C PRO A 290 1.36 -11.96 -28.86
N SER A 291 2.60 -12.45 -29.11
CA SER A 291 3.33 -13.28 -28.14
C SER A 291 3.67 -12.55 -26.85
N HIS A 292 3.82 -11.22 -26.88
CA HIS A 292 4.07 -10.43 -25.67
C HIS A 292 2.82 -10.28 -24.79
N LEU A 293 1.63 -10.60 -25.34
CA LEU A 293 0.38 -10.55 -24.59
C LEU A 293 0.03 -11.89 -23.91
N GLU A 294 0.84 -12.95 -24.08
CA GLU A 294 0.57 -14.27 -23.50
C GLU A 294 0.77 -14.31 -21.99
N HIS A 295 1.82 -13.66 -21.50
CA HIS A 295 2.13 -13.56 -20.07
C HIS A 295 1.68 -12.21 -19.52
N TYR A 296 0.96 -12.19 -18.40
CA TYR A 296 0.32 -10.98 -17.87
C TYR A 296 1.29 -9.85 -17.59
N GLU A 297 2.45 -10.11 -16.94
CA GLU A 297 3.44 -9.08 -16.64
C GLU A 297 3.95 -8.42 -17.93
N GLN A 298 4.43 -9.21 -18.87
CA GLN A 298 4.90 -8.74 -20.16
C GLN A 298 3.80 -8.05 -20.95
N ALA A 299 2.57 -8.55 -20.86
CA ALA A 299 1.42 -7.93 -21.52
C ALA A 299 1.13 -6.53 -20.97
N SER A 300 1.17 -6.36 -19.63
CA SER A 300 0.98 -5.05 -19.02
C SER A 300 2.04 -4.04 -19.47
N GLU A 301 3.31 -4.44 -19.46
CA GLU A 301 4.43 -3.59 -19.92
C GLU A 301 4.30 -3.25 -21.40
N SER A 302 3.99 -4.23 -22.25
CA SER A 302 3.79 -4.02 -23.69
C SER A 302 2.64 -3.08 -23.98
N MET A 303 1.52 -3.21 -23.27
CA MET A 303 0.37 -2.32 -23.42
C MET A 303 0.72 -0.88 -23.04
N VAL A 304 1.41 -0.67 -21.90
CA VAL A 304 1.85 0.66 -21.46
C VAL A 304 2.85 1.26 -22.46
N SER A 305 3.85 0.48 -22.92
CA SER A 305 4.83 0.94 -23.92
C SER A 305 4.16 1.36 -25.21
N ALA A 306 3.23 0.53 -25.74
CA ALA A 306 2.49 0.85 -26.95
C ALA A 306 1.71 2.16 -26.83
N VAL A 307 1.06 2.40 -25.70
CA VAL A 307 0.36 3.69 -25.43
C VAL A 307 1.34 4.85 -25.45
N LEU A 308 2.48 4.73 -24.76
CA LEU A 308 3.50 5.80 -24.66
C LEU A 308 4.16 6.08 -26.02
N GLU A 309 4.24 5.06 -26.90
CA GLU A 309 4.75 5.15 -28.26
C GLU A 309 3.70 5.64 -29.28
N GLY A 310 2.50 5.93 -28.83
CA GLY A 310 1.44 6.49 -29.66
C GLY A 310 0.70 5.46 -30.52
N ASP A 311 0.69 4.18 -30.12
CA ASP A 311 -0.10 3.16 -30.80
C ASP A 311 -1.59 3.47 -30.69
N ARG A 312 -2.24 3.65 -31.84
CA ARG A 312 -3.65 4.09 -31.88
C ARG A 312 -4.61 3.10 -31.23
N PHE A 313 -4.39 1.81 -31.44
CA PHE A 313 -5.27 0.78 -30.91
C PHE A 313 -5.12 0.64 -29.39
N ALA A 314 -3.89 0.65 -28.88
CA ALA A 314 -3.64 0.64 -27.45
C ALA A 314 -4.23 1.90 -26.75
N ILE A 315 -4.06 3.10 -27.36
CA ILE A 315 -4.66 4.35 -26.85
C ILE A 315 -6.19 4.26 -26.82
N GLU A 316 -6.83 3.69 -27.85
CA GLU A 316 -8.29 3.49 -27.88
C GLU A 316 -8.76 2.63 -26.71
N LEU A 317 -8.10 1.49 -26.46
CA LEU A 317 -8.44 0.59 -25.36
C LEU A 317 -8.30 1.25 -23.97
N PHE A 318 -7.22 2.01 -23.76
CA PHE A 318 -7.04 2.76 -22.52
C PHE A 318 -8.04 3.90 -22.38
N SER A 319 -8.42 4.55 -23.48
CA SER A 319 -9.40 5.63 -23.45
C SER A 319 -10.80 5.12 -23.10
N ASP A 320 -11.22 3.98 -23.64
CA ASP A 320 -12.50 3.36 -23.33
C ASP A 320 -12.57 2.95 -21.84
N ALA A 321 -11.49 2.33 -21.34
CA ALA A 321 -11.38 1.99 -19.93
C ALA A 321 -11.36 3.25 -19.04
N GLY A 322 -10.62 4.27 -19.45
CA GLY A 322 -10.54 5.56 -18.75
C GLY A 322 -11.89 6.28 -18.66
N TYR A 323 -12.66 6.29 -19.75
CA TYR A 323 -14.01 6.85 -19.73
C TYR A 323 -14.92 6.09 -18.74
N SER A 324 -14.83 4.75 -18.74
CA SER A 324 -15.57 3.91 -17.82
C SER A 324 -15.17 4.13 -16.36
N ILE A 325 -13.85 4.27 -16.07
CA ILE A 325 -13.35 4.66 -14.76
C ILE A 325 -13.92 6.02 -14.36
N GLY A 326 -13.96 6.98 -15.30
CA GLY A 326 -14.51 8.32 -15.08
C GLY A 326 -15.98 8.31 -14.65
N ARG A 327 -16.79 7.38 -15.18
CA ARG A 327 -18.17 7.17 -14.69
C ARG A 327 -18.21 6.72 -13.23
N GLY A 328 -17.31 5.81 -12.84
CA GLY A 328 -17.15 5.41 -11.43
C GLY A 328 -16.69 6.57 -10.55
N VAL A 329 -15.74 7.39 -11.03
CA VAL A 329 -15.26 8.60 -10.36
C VAL A 329 -16.38 9.62 -10.16
N ALA A 330 -17.27 9.79 -11.14
CA ALA A 330 -18.43 10.67 -11.01
C ALA A 330 -19.32 10.26 -9.83
N ILE A 331 -19.54 8.97 -9.62
CA ILE A 331 -20.28 8.44 -8.47
C ILE A 331 -19.57 8.79 -7.16
N LEU A 332 -18.25 8.62 -7.08
CA LEU A 332 -17.46 8.97 -5.90
C LEU A 332 -17.54 10.47 -5.58
N ILE A 333 -17.49 11.32 -6.60
CA ILE A 333 -17.62 12.78 -6.44
C ILE A 333 -18.99 13.14 -5.88
N HIS A 334 -20.08 12.53 -6.37
CA HIS A 334 -21.43 12.79 -5.89
C HIS A 334 -21.66 12.34 -4.45
N ILE A 335 -21.02 11.26 -4.00
CA ILE A 335 -21.25 10.68 -2.67
C ILE A 335 -20.28 11.27 -1.64
N LEU A 336 -19.00 11.45 -1.99
CA LEU A 336 -17.94 11.75 -1.04
C LEU A 336 -17.31 13.14 -1.22
N ASN A 337 -17.49 13.76 -2.38
CA ASN A 337 -16.94 15.08 -2.72
C ASN A 337 -15.46 15.24 -2.30
N PRO A 338 -14.56 14.40 -2.80
CA PRO A 338 -13.15 14.38 -2.38
C PRO A 338 -12.39 15.59 -2.94
N GLU A 339 -11.27 15.95 -2.28
CA GLU A 339 -10.33 16.97 -2.76
C GLU A 339 -9.57 16.48 -4.00
N VAL A 340 -9.24 15.18 -4.04
CA VAL A 340 -8.42 14.59 -5.09
C VAL A 340 -8.80 13.14 -5.36
N ILE A 341 -8.75 12.76 -6.65
CA ILE A 341 -8.75 11.39 -7.13
C ILE A 341 -7.32 11.07 -7.58
N ILE A 342 -6.72 10.04 -7.03
CA ILE A 342 -5.35 9.62 -7.36
C ILE A 342 -5.43 8.31 -8.13
N LEU A 343 -4.87 8.30 -9.34
CA LEU A 343 -4.71 7.11 -10.14
C LEU A 343 -3.38 6.45 -9.75
N SER A 344 -3.43 5.26 -9.23
CA SER A 344 -2.26 4.51 -8.72
C SER A 344 -2.29 3.07 -9.23
N GLY A 345 -1.37 2.24 -8.74
CA GLY A 345 -1.22 0.87 -9.20
C GLY A 345 -0.47 0.76 -10.52
N ARG A 346 -0.35 -0.45 -11.02
CA ARG A 346 0.41 -0.84 -12.21
C ARG A 346 0.01 -0.06 -13.48
N GLY A 347 -1.28 0.02 -13.76
CA GLY A 347 -1.82 0.69 -14.95
C GLY A 347 -1.65 2.21 -14.94
N SER A 348 -1.41 2.82 -13.78
CA SER A 348 -1.19 4.26 -13.69
C SER A 348 0.09 4.71 -14.40
N THR A 349 1.04 3.80 -14.66
CA THR A 349 2.29 4.06 -15.38
C THR A 349 2.09 4.47 -16.84
N ALA A 350 0.91 4.20 -17.43
CA ALA A 350 0.51 4.76 -18.72
C ALA A 350 0.34 6.31 -18.69
N GLY A 351 0.35 6.90 -17.51
CA GLY A 351 0.48 8.34 -17.30
C GLY A 351 -0.74 9.15 -17.73
N LYS A 352 -0.50 10.18 -18.50
CA LYS A 352 -1.52 11.18 -18.85
C LYS A 352 -2.65 10.67 -19.77
N ILE A 353 -2.54 9.48 -20.33
CA ILE A 353 -3.56 8.92 -21.22
C ILE A 353 -4.92 8.74 -20.51
N TRP A 354 -4.88 8.52 -19.19
CA TRP A 354 -6.08 8.33 -18.39
C TRP A 354 -6.90 9.62 -18.20
N GLN A 355 -6.24 10.79 -18.15
CA GLN A 355 -6.90 12.02 -17.73
C GLN A 355 -7.97 12.52 -18.72
N PRO A 356 -7.73 12.58 -20.05
CA PRO A 356 -8.74 13.09 -20.99
C PRO A 356 -10.06 12.30 -20.95
N PRO A 357 -10.08 10.97 -21.06
CA PRO A 357 -11.33 10.20 -21.06
C PRO A 357 -12.03 10.23 -19.70
N ILE A 358 -11.29 10.26 -18.57
CA ILE A 358 -11.90 10.46 -17.26
C ILE A 358 -12.56 11.84 -17.19
N GLN A 359 -11.87 12.91 -17.63
CA GLN A 359 -12.43 14.26 -17.62
C GLN A 359 -13.66 14.36 -18.53
N GLN A 360 -13.65 13.70 -19.69
CA GLN A 360 -14.83 13.63 -20.56
C GLN A 360 -16.01 13.02 -19.82
N ALA A 361 -15.83 11.87 -19.17
CA ALA A 361 -16.89 11.22 -18.41
C ALA A 361 -17.40 12.08 -17.25
N LEU A 362 -16.50 12.82 -16.58
CA LEU A 362 -16.90 13.75 -15.52
C LEU A 362 -17.76 14.89 -16.06
N ASN A 363 -17.43 15.46 -17.22
CA ASN A 363 -18.21 16.51 -17.84
C ASN A 363 -19.65 16.03 -18.21
N GLU A 364 -19.76 14.75 -18.57
CA GLU A 364 -21.05 14.17 -18.97
C GLU A 364 -21.89 13.67 -17.77
N HIS A 365 -21.23 13.18 -16.70
CA HIS A 365 -21.89 12.43 -15.64
C HIS A 365 -21.81 13.09 -14.26
N SER A 366 -21.05 14.17 -14.07
CA SER A 366 -20.96 14.84 -12.78
C SER A 366 -21.68 16.17 -12.79
N ILE A 367 -22.23 16.57 -11.63
CA ILE A 367 -22.69 17.93 -11.40
C ILE A 367 -21.46 18.86 -11.43
N PRO A 368 -21.37 19.85 -12.38
CA PRO A 368 -20.17 20.63 -12.58
C PRO A 368 -19.66 21.33 -11.30
N ARG A 369 -20.56 21.82 -10.46
CA ARG A 369 -20.19 22.47 -9.19
C ARG A 369 -19.49 21.53 -8.22
N LEU A 370 -19.78 20.23 -8.22
CA LEU A 370 -19.12 19.24 -7.36
C LEU A 370 -17.75 18.85 -7.94
N ALA A 371 -17.68 18.62 -9.25
CA ALA A 371 -16.45 18.20 -9.92
C ALA A 371 -15.39 19.32 -9.96
N ALA A 372 -15.80 20.60 -9.97
CA ALA A 372 -14.90 21.75 -10.14
C ALA A 372 -13.77 21.84 -9.08
N ASN A 373 -13.98 21.29 -7.89
CA ASN A 373 -13.01 21.34 -6.79
C ASN A 373 -12.28 20.02 -6.55
N THR A 374 -12.51 19.00 -7.39
CA THR A 374 -11.84 17.71 -7.30
C THR A 374 -10.73 17.66 -8.36
N SER A 375 -9.46 17.52 -7.96
CA SER A 375 -8.36 17.28 -8.89
C SER A 375 -8.22 15.80 -9.22
N ILE A 376 -7.68 15.50 -10.41
CA ILE A 376 -7.29 14.14 -10.80
C ILE A 376 -5.77 14.16 -10.95
N GLU A 377 -5.10 13.34 -10.16
CA GLU A 377 -3.65 13.26 -10.10
C GLU A 377 -3.20 11.82 -10.39
N THR A 378 -2.03 11.66 -11.00
CA THR A 378 -1.41 10.34 -11.18
C THR A 378 -0.34 10.16 -10.11
N SER A 379 -0.33 9.00 -9.46
CA SER A 379 0.66 8.64 -8.46
C SER A 379 2.08 8.71 -9.01
N THR A 380 3.00 9.21 -8.19
CA THR A 380 4.44 9.17 -8.45
C THR A 380 5.12 7.96 -7.80
N LEU A 381 4.40 7.18 -6.99
CA LEU A 381 4.93 6.00 -6.30
C LEU A 381 5.01 4.78 -7.23
N GLY A 382 4.15 4.73 -8.26
CA GLY A 382 4.11 3.66 -9.26
C GLY A 382 3.96 2.26 -8.64
N HIS A 383 4.67 1.29 -9.17
CA HIS A 383 4.69 -0.11 -8.68
C HIS A 383 5.19 -0.27 -7.24
N ARG A 384 5.87 0.74 -6.69
CA ARG A 384 6.40 0.71 -5.32
C ARG A 384 5.34 1.02 -4.27
N ALA A 385 4.20 1.59 -4.67
CA ALA A 385 3.17 2.06 -3.76
C ALA A 385 2.69 0.98 -2.79
N GLU A 386 2.47 -0.24 -3.26
CA GLU A 386 1.98 -1.34 -2.43
C GLU A 386 3.03 -1.82 -1.41
N LEU A 387 4.30 -1.97 -1.83
CA LEU A 387 5.40 -2.33 -0.91
C LEU A 387 5.64 -1.23 0.13
N ILE A 388 5.59 0.05 -0.26
CA ILE A 388 5.66 1.19 0.67
C ILE A 388 4.45 1.17 1.63
N GLY A 389 3.27 0.82 1.11
CA GLY A 389 2.07 0.63 1.91
C GLY A 389 2.21 -0.49 2.95
N ALA A 390 2.83 -1.60 2.56
CA ALA A 390 3.13 -2.71 3.47
C ALA A 390 4.08 -2.28 4.61
N ALA A 391 5.15 -1.53 4.30
CA ALA A 391 6.02 -0.94 5.33
C ALA A 391 5.24 0.02 6.23
N THR A 392 4.39 0.87 5.61
CA THR A 392 3.55 1.84 6.32
C THR A 392 2.59 1.13 7.27
N LEU A 393 1.99 0.01 6.86
CA LEU A 393 1.09 -0.79 7.70
C LEU A 393 1.77 -1.25 8.99
N VAL A 394 2.99 -1.78 8.89
CA VAL A 394 3.78 -2.17 10.06
C VAL A 394 4.00 -0.97 10.98
N MET A 395 4.39 0.17 10.43
CA MET A 395 4.65 1.39 11.20
C MET A 395 3.38 2.00 11.81
N GLU A 396 2.21 1.84 11.18
CA GLU A 396 0.94 2.25 11.78
C GLU A 396 0.58 1.44 13.03
N HIS A 397 1.07 0.21 13.13
CA HIS A 397 0.88 -0.64 14.30
C HIS A 397 2.02 -0.56 15.32
N TYR A 398 3.15 0.03 14.95
CA TYR A 398 4.39 0.00 15.73
C TYR A 398 4.28 0.59 17.14
N ASP A 399 3.43 1.60 17.35
CA ASP A 399 3.22 2.23 18.66
C ASP A 399 2.03 1.68 19.46
N LYS A 400 1.33 0.66 18.94
CA LYS A 400 0.22 0.03 19.66
C LYS A 400 0.73 -0.88 20.77
N GLU A 401 -0.05 -1.02 21.86
CA GLU A 401 0.29 -1.91 22.98
C GLU A 401 0.31 -3.39 22.57
N SER A 402 -0.55 -3.75 21.60
CA SER A 402 -0.60 -5.09 21.02
C SER A 402 0.59 -5.47 20.16
N TRP A 403 1.49 -4.51 19.84
CA TRP A 403 2.69 -4.83 19.10
C TRP A 403 3.69 -5.56 19.99
N THR A 404 4.00 -6.82 19.70
CA THR A 404 4.96 -7.65 20.42
C THR A 404 5.97 -8.26 19.46
N LEU A 405 7.25 -8.32 19.87
CA LEU A 405 8.31 -8.98 19.11
C LEU A 405 8.23 -10.53 19.23
N ASN A 406 7.28 -11.07 20.01
CA ASN A 406 7.11 -12.51 20.22
C ASN A 406 5.62 -12.88 20.17
N PRO A 407 5.08 -13.21 19.01
CA PRO A 407 3.68 -13.65 18.89
C PRO A 407 3.35 -14.97 19.63
N GLY A 408 4.37 -15.71 20.12
CA GLY A 408 4.20 -16.98 20.82
C GLY A 408 4.02 -16.93 22.35
N LYS A 409 3.98 -15.74 22.99
CA LYS A 409 3.86 -15.63 24.45
C LYS A 409 2.48 -15.18 24.97
N GLU A 410 1.51 -14.88 24.13
CA GLU A 410 0.16 -14.47 24.58
C GLU A 410 -0.86 -15.63 24.67
N GLY A 411 -0.41 -16.88 24.71
CA GLY A 411 -1.26 -18.07 24.91
C GLY A 411 -1.64 -18.38 26.36
N MET A 412 -1.46 -17.47 27.34
CA MET A 412 -1.90 -17.67 28.72
C MET A 412 -2.43 -16.38 29.35
N VAL A 413 -3.55 -15.88 28.85
CA VAL A 413 -4.42 -15.02 29.67
C VAL A 413 -5.73 -15.77 29.87
N SER A 414 -5.86 -16.35 31.04
CA SER A 414 -7.04 -17.02 31.55
C SER A 414 -8.27 -16.13 31.42
N VAL A 415 -9.29 -16.67 30.73
CA VAL A 415 -10.68 -16.26 30.87
C VAL A 415 -11.09 -16.45 32.32
N HIS A 416 -11.38 -15.38 33.04
CA HIS A 416 -12.26 -15.38 34.19
C HIS A 416 -13.35 -14.32 33.93
#